data_60c5dc55445185e4b4646d4c1c655908
#
_entry.id   60c5dc55445185e4b4646d4c1c655908
#
_cell.length_a   1.000
_cell.length_b   1.000
_cell.length_c   1.000
_cell.angle_alpha   90.00
_cell.angle_beta   90.00
_cell.angle_gamma   90.00
#
_symmetry.space_group_name_H-M   'P 1'
#
loop_
_entity.id
_entity.type
_entity.pdbx_description
1 polymer ?
#
loop_
_entity_poly.entity_id
_entity_poly.type
_entity_poly.pdbx_seq_one_letter_code
_entity_poly.pdbx_strand_id
1 'polypeptide(L)'
;MRHRLQRSSPASRPRTRARERLALMAPIASVSTVHSTEERLRADRANVNEIIDLLDLCETGAPRVRLAAMQSCRSLFAEWAASRTLVLTLTTDDAEEGEAPRLAFRRWVLEQYRRFVAILRRMLQRTETPPGLRTPALDSLVQMAALEARHSPTAETAAASAFEAPRGAFAQLVAGLAHSARPQPKLLE
;
A
#
# COMPACT_ATOMS: atom_id res chain seq x y z
N MET A 1 65.64 -3.61 -1.89
CA MET A 1 64.68 -3.65 -3.02
C MET A 1 63.32 -4.08 -2.47
N ARG A 2 62.32 -3.17 -2.42
CA ARG A 2 60.97 -3.44 -1.93
C ARG A 2 60.00 -3.26 -3.13
N HIS A 3 59.45 -4.38 -3.64
CA HIS A 3 58.44 -4.38 -4.67
C HIS A 3 57.10 -3.94 -4.09
N ARG A 4 56.62 -2.79 -4.57
CA ARG A 4 55.29 -2.21 -4.29
C ARG A 4 54.26 -2.85 -5.24
N LEU A 5 53.45 -3.77 -4.72
CA LEU A 5 52.32 -4.34 -5.43
C LEU A 5 51.21 -3.27 -5.59
N GLN A 6 51.01 -2.80 -6.79
CA GLN A 6 49.86 -1.98 -7.17
C GLN A 6 48.61 -2.87 -7.16
N ARG A 7 47.67 -2.58 -6.26
CA ARG A 7 46.32 -3.15 -6.27
C ARG A 7 45.48 -2.37 -7.30
N SER A 8 45.16 -3.03 -8.40
CA SER A 8 44.18 -2.55 -9.40
C SER A 8 42.78 -2.56 -8.80
N SER A 9 42.14 -1.39 -8.79
CA SER A 9 40.72 -1.21 -8.43
C SER A 9 39.80 -1.97 -9.39
N PRO A 10 38.78 -2.68 -8.89
CA PRO A 10 37.80 -3.32 -9.74
C PRO A 10 36.92 -2.28 -10.42
N ALA A 11 36.84 -2.35 -11.74
CA ALA A 11 36.03 -1.51 -12.61
C ALA A 11 34.56 -1.48 -12.20
N SER A 12 34.04 -0.28 -12.02
CA SER A 12 32.65 0.03 -11.72
C SER A 12 31.73 -0.56 -12.82
N ARG A 13 30.84 -1.46 -12.40
CA ARG A 13 29.95 -2.23 -13.29
C ARG A 13 28.91 -1.31 -13.96
N PRO A 14 28.64 -1.44 -15.27
CA PRO A 14 27.73 -0.59 -16.05
C PRO A 14 26.22 -0.94 -15.82
N ARG A 15 25.84 -1.39 -14.63
CA ARG A 15 24.44 -1.82 -14.32
C ARG A 15 23.46 -0.66 -14.06
N THR A 16 23.93 0.53 -13.76
CA THR A 16 23.08 1.68 -13.43
C THR A 16 22.45 2.33 -14.67
N ARG A 17 23.20 2.48 -15.75
CA ARG A 17 22.71 3.14 -16.99
C ARG A 17 21.62 2.39 -17.73
N ALA A 18 21.59 1.06 -17.67
CA ALA A 18 20.53 0.25 -18.28
C ALA A 18 19.20 0.37 -17.52
N ARG A 19 19.24 0.43 -16.18
CA ARG A 19 18.06 0.67 -15.33
C ARG A 19 17.50 2.07 -15.50
N GLU A 20 18.37 3.08 -15.63
CA GLU A 20 17.95 4.47 -15.88
C GLU A 20 17.31 4.64 -17.27
N ARG A 21 17.83 3.96 -18.30
CA ARG A 21 17.22 3.97 -19.64
C ARG A 21 15.87 3.25 -19.70
N LEU A 22 15.68 2.14 -18.96
CA LEU A 22 14.37 1.48 -18.85
C LEU A 22 13.37 2.35 -18.09
N ALA A 23 13.79 3.08 -17.05
CA ALA A 23 12.94 4.01 -16.33
C ALA A 23 12.49 5.21 -17.18
N LEU A 24 13.34 5.66 -18.14
CA LEU A 24 12.98 6.74 -19.07
C LEU A 24 12.00 6.30 -20.17
N MET A 25 11.86 4.99 -20.43
CA MET A 25 10.96 4.44 -21.45
C MET A 25 9.68 3.81 -20.85
N ALA A 26 9.50 3.86 -19.55
CA ALA A 26 8.22 3.48 -18.94
C ALA A 26 7.13 4.44 -19.48
N PRO A 27 6.03 3.93 -20.03
CA PRO A 27 4.95 4.79 -20.49
C PRO A 27 4.53 5.69 -19.33
N ILE A 28 4.44 7.01 -19.60
CA ILE A 28 3.99 7.98 -18.59
C ILE A 28 2.63 7.50 -18.12
N ALA A 29 2.58 6.98 -16.90
CA ALA A 29 1.34 6.48 -16.33
C ALA A 29 0.30 7.60 -16.34
N SER A 30 -0.85 7.32 -16.95
CA SER A 30 -1.95 8.26 -17.12
C SER A 30 -3.15 7.81 -16.29
N VAL A 31 -4.13 8.69 -16.11
CA VAL A 31 -5.39 8.32 -15.45
C VAL A 31 -6.11 7.21 -16.24
N SER A 32 -6.04 7.22 -17.56
CA SER A 32 -6.62 6.15 -18.41
C SER A 32 -5.94 4.80 -18.16
N THR A 33 -4.63 4.78 -17.93
CA THR A 33 -3.92 3.55 -17.54
C THR A 33 -4.43 3.00 -16.22
N VAL A 34 -4.68 3.85 -15.23
CA VAL A 34 -5.26 3.44 -13.94
C VAL A 34 -6.63 2.78 -14.14
N HIS A 35 -7.53 3.42 -14.90
CA HIS A 35 -8.88 2.88 -15.15
C HIS A 35 -8.83 1.57 -15.93
N SER A 36 -7.99 1.46 -16.96
CA SER A 36 -7.87 0.20 -17.71
C SER A 36 -7.30 -0.94 -16.83
N THR A 37 -6.40 -0.64 -15.91
CA THR A 37 -5.90 -1.62 -14.93
C THR A 37 -7.01 -2.03 -13.95
N GLU A 38 -7.78 -1.07 -13.45
CA GLU A 38 -8.93 -1.34 -12.58
C GLU A 38 -9.97 -2.24 -13.26
N GLU A 39 -10.30 -1.97 -14.53
CA GLU A 39 -11.22 -2.78 -15.33
C GLU A 39 -10.70 -4.22 -15.50
N ARG A 40 -9.43 -4.41 -15.81
CA ARG A 40 -8.83 -5.75 -15.92
C ARG A 40 -8.85 -6.50 -14.60
N LEU A 41 -8.58 -5.83 -13.48
CA LEU A 41 -8.66 -6.41 -12.14
C LEU A 41 -10.07 -6.88 -11.77
N ARG A 42 -11.12 -6.16 -12.26
CA ARG A 42 -12.50 -6.57 -12.06
C ARG A 42 -12.92 -7.68 -13.01
N ALA A 43 -12.43 -7.66 -14.25
CA ALA A 43 -12.82 -8.61 -15.28
C ALA A 43 -12.30 -10.03 -15.02
N ASP A 44 -11.07 -10.16 -14.54
CA ASP A 44 -10.45 -11.48 -14.34
C ASP A 44 -9.54 -11.49 -13.10
N ARG A 45 -9.80 -12.49 -12.23
CA ARG A 45 -9.01 -12.76 -11.04
C ARG A 45 -7.55 -13.12 -11.35
N ALA A 46 -7.24 -13.61 -12.56
CA ALA A 46 -5.87 -13.88 -12.98
C ALA A 46 -5.01 -12.61 -12.98
N ASN A 47 -5.62 -11.43 -13.17
CA ASN A 47 -4.95 -10.15 -13.20
C ASN A 47 -4.68 -9.55 -11.81
N VAL A 48 -5.03 -10.26 -10.73
CA VAL A 48 -4.96 -9.71 -9.34
C VAL A 48 -3.61 -9.11 -8.99
N ASN A 49 -2.52 -9.59 -9.58
CA ASN A 49 -1.16 -9.06 -9.37
C ASN A 49 -1.00 -7.60 -9.86
N GLU A 50 -1.85 -7.14 -10.79
CA GLU A 50 -1.82 -5.75 -11.28
C GLU A 50 -2.22 -4.72 -10.19
N ILE A 51 -2.76 -5.17 -9.05
CA ILE A 51 -2.97 -4.31 -7.88
C ILE A 51 -1.65 -3.68 -7.39
N ILE A 52 -0.53 -4.38 -7.57
CA ILE A 52 0.80 -3.88 -7.20
C ILE A 52 1.12 -2.63 -8.01
N ASP A 53 0.81 -2.62 -9.31
CA ASP A 53 1.04 -1.47 -10.18
C ASP A 53 0.20 -0.26 -9.74
N LEU A 54 -1.07 -0.48 -9.35
CA LEU A 54 -1.92 0.58 -8.80
C LEU A 54 -1.35 1.14 -7.47
N LEU A 55 -0.84 0.27 -6.60
CA LEU A 55 -0.21 0.69 -5.34
C LEU A 55 1.06 1.50 -5.59
N ASP A 56 1.88 1.11 -6.57
CA ASP A 56 3.08 1.84 -6.97
C ASP A 56 2.71 3.22 -7.54
N LEU A 57 1.64 3.31 -8.33
CA LEU A 57 1.11 4.57 -8.83
C LEU A 57 0.55 5.48 -7.71
N CYS A 58 -0.01 4.91 -6.63
CA CYS A 58 -0.37 5.69 -5.44
C CYS A 58 0.86 6.34 -4.80
N GLU A 59 2.02 5.67 -4.80
CA GLU A 59 3.24 6.19 -4.16
C GLU A 59 4.00 7.19 -5.04
N THR A 60 4.17 6.87 -6.33
CA THR A 60 5.15 7.52 -7.21
C THR A 60 4.54 8.30 -8.37
N GLY A 61 3.25 8.14 -8.66
CA GLY A 61 2.57 8.78 -9.77
C GLY A 61 2.49 10.30 -9.65
N ALA A 62 2.21 10.98 -10.78
CA ALA A 62 1.84 12.39 -10.78
C ALA A 62 0.57 12.63 -9.93
N PRO A 63 0.32 13.81 -9.36
CA PRO A 63 -0.76 14.01 -8.39
C PRO A 63 -2.15 13.54 -8.85
N ARG A 64 -2.50 13.76 -10.12
CA ARG A 64 -3.78 13.28 -10.69
C ARG A 64 -3.83 11.75 -10.82
N VAL A 65 -2.72 11.13 -11.19
CA VAL A 65 -2.60 9.66 -11.29
C VAL A 65 -2.66 9.04 -9.91
N ARG A 66 -1.97 9.61 -8.92
CA ARG A 66 -2.04 9.16 -7.52
C ARG A 66 -3.46 9.21 -6.98
N LEU A 67 -4.19 10.30 -7.27
CA LEU A 67 -5.59 10.42 -6.85
C LEU A 67 -6.46 9.33 -7.49
N ALA A 68 -6.37 9.13 -8.79
CA ALA A 68 -7.11 8.09 -9.49
C ALA A 68 -6.76 6.69 -8.96
N ALA A 69 -5.47 6.36 -8.84
CA ALA A 69 -5.00 5.07 -8.32
C ALA A 69 -5.50 4.81 -6.88
N MET A 70 -5.50 5.84 -6.03
CA MET A 70 -6.02 5.74 -4.67
C MET A 70 -7.53 5.45 -4.64
N GLN A 71 -8.31 6.09 -5.52
CA GLN A 71 -9.75 5.83 -5.66
C GLN A 71 -10.02 4.42 -6.17
N SER A 72 -9.28 3.96 -7.19
CA SER A 72 -9.36 2.60 -7.72
C SER A 72 -9.01 1.54 -6.67
N CYS A 73 -7.90 1.70 -5.95
CA CYS A 73 -7.51 0.79 -4.87
C CYS A 73 -8.59 0.70 -3.79
N ARG A 74 -9.13 1.85 -3.36
CA ARG A 74 -10.21 1.91 -2.37
C ARG A 74 -11.44 1.13 -2.83
N SER A 75 -11.88 1.34 -4.06
CA SER A 75 -13.04 0.65 -4.64
C SER A 75 -12.82 -0.86 -4.72
N LEU A 76 -11.66 -1.29 -5.22
CA LEU A 76 -11.30 -2.71 -5.35
C LEU A 76 -11.23 -3.41 -3.98
N PHE A 77 -10.58 -2.81 -2.98
CA PHE A 77 -10.53 -3.41 -1.64
C PHE A 77 -11.90 -3.49 -0.97
N ALA A 78 -12.79 -2.50 -1.21
CA ALA A 78 -14.17 -2.56 -0.73
C ALA A 78 -14.95 -3.71 -1.40
N GLU A 79 -14.82 -3.89 -2.70
CA GLU A 79 -15.43 -5.00 -3.45
C GLU A 79 -14.87 -6.36 -3.01
N TRP A 80 -13.54 -6.45 -2.78
CA TRP A 80 -12.91 -7.68 -2.33
C TRP A 80 -13.29 -8.06 -0.89
N ALA A 81 -13.55 -7.08 -0.03
CA ALA A 81 -14.11 -7.33 1.29
C ALA A 81 -15.56 -7.81 1.21
N ALA A 82 -16.39 -7.18 0.39
CA ALA A 82 -17.78 -7.60 0.18
C ALA A 82 -17.89 -9.01 -0.40
N SER A 83 -16.99 -9.39 -1.32
CA SER A 83 -16.92 -10.74 -1.91
C SER A 83 -16.16 -11.76 -1.07
N ARG A 84 -15.72 -11.40 0.14
CA ARG A 84 -14.88 -12.22 1.03
C ARG A 84 -13.55 -12.69 0.40
N THR A 85 -13.09 -12.01 -0.63
CA THR A 85 -11.76 -12.19 -1.19
C THR A 85 -10.70 -11.59 -0.26
N LEU A 86 -10.98 -10.39 0.27
CA LEU A 86 -10.21 -9.78 1.35
C LEU A 86 -10.82 -10.22 2.69
N VAL A 87 -10.07 -10.97 3.48
CA VAL A 87 -10.41 -11.38 4.84
C VAL A 87 -9.48 -10.64 5.78
N LEU A 88 -10.05 -9.78 6.63
CA LEU A 88 -9.28 -8.87 7.50
C LEU A 88 -8.73 -9.58 8.75
N THR A 89 -9.41 -10.65 9.19
CA THR A 89 -8.99 -11.52 10.29
C THR A 89 -8.79 -12.93 9.76
N LEU A 90 -7.55 -13.39 9.71
CA LEU A 90 -7.24 -14.80 9.40
C LEU A 90 -7.08 -15.52 10.73
N THR A 91 -8.01 -16.44 11.03
CA THR A 91 -7.90 -17.32 12.17
C THR A 91 -7.04 -18.55 11.83
N THR A 92 -6.45 -19.18 12.83
CA THR A 92 -5.68 -20.43 12.66
C THR A 92 -6.57 -21.58 12.20
N ASP A 93 -7.87 -21.51 12.44
CA ASP A 93 -8.85 -22.53 12.04
C ASP A 93 -9.16 -22.52 10.54
N ASP A 94 -8.74 -21.47 9.80
CA ASP A 94 -8.83 -21.40 8.33
C ASP A 94 -7.84 -22.37 7.62
N ALA A 95 -7.05 -23.14 8.37
CA ALA A 95 -6.01 -24.04 7.86
C ALA A 95 -6.49 -25.49 7.77
N GLU A 96 -7.68 -25.75 7.19
CA GLU A 96 -8.06 -27.10 6.82
C GLU A 96 -7.11 -27.66 5.76
N GLU A 97 -6.73 -28.93 5.90
CA GLU A 97 -5.87 -29.63 4.93
C GLU A 97 -6.53 -29.63 3.54
N GLY A 98 -5.89 -28.97 2.58
CA GLY A 98 -6.38 -28.75 1.20
C GLY A 98 -6.66 -27.30 0.81
N GLU A 99 -6.76 -26.36 1.75
CA GLU A 99 -6.98 -24.93 1.49
C GLU A 99 -5.70 -24.07 1.40
N ALA A 100 -4.52 -24.67 1.52
CA ALA A 100 -3.24 -23.94 1.53
C ALA A 100 -3.08 -22.90 0.41
N PRO A 101 -3.43 -23.16 -0.88
CA PRO A 101 -3.33 -22.16 -1.93
C PRO A 101 -4.32 -20.99 -1.74
N ARG A 102 -5.54 -21.25 -1.26
CA ARG A 102 -6.56 -20.22 -1.00
C ARG A 102 -6.15 -19.35 0.19
N LEU A 103 -5.61 -19.95 1.22
CA LEU A 103 -5.10 -19.24 2.40
C LEU A 103 -3.90 -18.36 2.03
N ALA A 104 -2.97 -18.88 1.24
CA ALA A 104 -1.82 -18.10 0.74
C ALA A 104 -2.30 -16.88 -0.08
N PHE A 105 -3.30 -17.07 -0.95
CA PHE A 105 -3.89 -15.99 -1.71
C PHE A 105 -4.57 -14.94 -0.82
N ARG A 106 -5.39 -15.36 0.17
CA ARG A 106 -6.03 -14.44 1.13
C ARG A 106 -5.00 -13.65 1.94
N ARG A 107 -3.92 -14.30 2.40
CA ARG A 107 -2.80 -13.63 3.09
C ARG A 107 -2.12 -12.60 2.21
N TRP A 108 -1.87 -12.94 0.96
CA TRP A 108 -1.29 -12.01 -0.01
C TRP A 108 -2.19 -10.79 -0.26
N VAL A 109 -3.51 -10.99 -0.46
CA VAL A 109 -4.48 -9.88 -0.63
C VAL A 109 -4.49 -8.99 0.61
N LEU A 110 -4.49 -9.57 1.81
CA LEU A 110 -4.43 -8.83 3.06
C LEU A 110 -3.13 -8.01 3.20
N GLU A 111 -2.01 -8.53 2.72
CA GLU A 111 -0.74 -7.82 2.69
C GLU A 111 -0.82 -6.60 1.76
N GLN A 112 -1.39 -6.74 0.56
CA GLN A 112 -1.60 -5.61 -0.36
C GLN A 112 -2.53 -4.56 0.24
N TYR A 113 -3.60 -4.97 0.92
CA TYR A 113 -4.47 -4.06 1.66
C TYR A 113 -3.70 -3.28 2.74
N ARG A 114 -2.90 -3.96 3.56
CA ARG A 114 -2.06 -3.33 4.59
C ARG A 114 -1.06 -2.35 3.97
N ARG A 115 -0.49 -2.69 2.82
CA ARG A 115 0.38 -1.79 2.06
C ARG A 115 -0.37 -0.52 1.64
N PHE A 116 -1.60 -0.64 1.12
CA PHE A 116 -2.44 0.50 0.76
C PHE A 116 -2.67 1.44 1.95
N VAL A 117 -3.10 0.89 3.09
CA VAL A 117 -3.31 1.65 4.32
C VAL A 117 -2.02 2.37 4.76
N ALA A 118 -0.87 1.72 4.67
CA ALA A 118 0.43 2.32 4.98
C ALA A 118 0.80 3.46 4.02
N ILE A 119 0.45 3.35 2.72
CA ILE A 119 0.65 4.41 1.73
C ILE A 119 -0.19 5.65 2.09
N LEU A 120 -1.47 5.46 2.38
CA LEU A 120 -2.37 6.54 2.79
C LEU A 120 -1.85 7.28 4.04
N ARG A 121 -1.43 6.52 5.05
CA ARG A 121 -0.83 7.09 6.27
C ARG A 121 0.41 7.92 5.96
N ARG A 122 1.34 7.39 5.13
CA ARG A 122 2.54 8.12 4.73
C ARG A 122 2.21 9.43 4.01
N MET A 123 1.15 9.46 3.18
CA MET A 123 0.69 10.69 2.52
C MET A 123 0.23 11.74 3.54
N LEU A 124 -0.40 11.34 4.62
CA LEU A 124 -0.84 12.28 5.67
C LEU A 124 0.33 12.78 6.53
N GLN A 125 1.34 11.95 6.75
CA GLN A 125 2.49 12.29 7.60
C GLN A 125 3.53 13.17 6.89
N ARG A 126 3.66 13.05 5.56
CA ARG A 126 4.65 13.80 4.80
C ARG A 126 4.19 15.23 4.57
N THR A 127 5.01 16.20 4.96
CA THR A 127 4.76 17.64 4.75
C THR A 127 4.75 18.02 3.27
N GLU A 128 5.52 17.31 2.45
CA GLU A 128 5.62 17.56 1.00
C GLU A 128 4.41 17.02 0.21
N THR A 129 3.51 16.27 0.85
CA THR A 129 2.31 15.77 0.15
C THR A 129 1.41 16.95 -0.24
N PRO A 130 1.08 17.12 -1.54
CA PRO A 130 0.20 18.19 -1.98
C PRO A 130 -1.13 18.19 -1.22
N PRO A 131 -1.65 19.36 -0.83
CA PRO A 131 -2.92 19.46 -0.08
C PRO A 131 -4.09 18.72 -0.76
N GLY A 132 -4.15 18.78 -2.10
CA GLY A 132 -5.16 18.07 -2.90
C GLY A 132 -5.11 16.54 -2.82
N LEU A 133 -4.05 15.94 -2.26
CA LEU A 133 -3.97 14.51 -2.00
C LEU A 133 -4.22 14.14 -0.54
N ARG A 134 -4.02 15.05 0.41
CA ARG A 134 -4.20 14.76 1.84
C ARG A 134 -5.65 14.48 2.21
N THR A 135 -6.57 15.33 1.75
CA THR A 135 -8.02 15.15 2.02
C THR A 135 -8.54 13.82 1.44
N PRO A 136 -8.30 13.49 0.16
CA PRO A 136 -8.67 12.17 -0.37
C PRO A 136 -7.99 10.99 0.33
N ALA A 137 -6.74 11.14 0.80
CA ALA A 137 -6.06 10.09 1.56
C ALA A 137 -6.71 9.88 2.93
N LEU A 138 -7.11 10.96 3.61
CA LEU A 138 -7.83 10.89 4.88
C LEU A 138 -9.20 10.24 4.68
N ASP A 139 -9.97 10.69 3.69
CA ASP A 139 -11.27 10.10 3.35
C ASP A 139 -11.14 8.59 3.05
N SER A 140 -10.14 8.20 2.27
CA SER A 140 -9.87 6.78 1.98
C SER A 140 -9.53 6.00 3.24
N LEU A 141 -8.73 6.55 4.17
CA LEU A 141 -8.43 5.90 5.45
C LEU A 141 -9.66 5.72 6.32
N VAL A 142 -10.53 6.74 6.40
CA VAL A 142 -11.80 6.66 7.15
C VAL A 142 -12.68 5.55 6.57
N GLN A 143 -12.79 5.47 5.24
CA GLN A 143 -13.58 4.43 4.59
C GLN A 143 -13.01 3.03 4.81
N MET A 144 -11.68 2.88 4.78
CA MET A 144 -11.03 1.60 5.10
C MET A 144 -11.23 1.23 6.58
N ALA A 145 -11.17 2.17 7.50
CA ALA A 145 -11.48 1.94 8.92
C ALA A 145 -12.93 1.51 9.13
N ALA A 146 -13.89 2.13 8.41
CA ALA A 146 -15.29 1.73 8.44
C ALA A 146 -15.50 0.34 7.83
N LEU A 147 -14.73 -0.02 6.80
CA LEU A 147 -14.72 -1.37 6.21
C LEU A 147 -14.24 -2.40 7.23
N GLU A 148 -13.13 -2.14 7.92
CA GLU A 148 -12.61 -3.02 8.98
C GLU A 148 -13.63 -3.20 10.11
N ALA A 149 -14.27 -2.13 10.55
CA ALA A 149 -15.27 -2.20 11.62
C ALA A 149 -16.49 -3.06 11.25
N ARG A 150 -16.90 -3.06 9.97
CA ARG A 150 -18.02 -3.88 9.48
C ARG A 150 -17.67 -5.36 9.37
N HIS A 151 -16.42 -5.70 9.16
CA HIS A 151 -15.94 -7.07 8.95
C HIS A 151 -15.11 -7.59 10.13
N SER A 152 -14.98 -6.78 11.19
CA SER A 152 -14.36 -7.23 12.43
C SER A 152 -15.30 -8.24 13.12
N PRO A 153 -14.78 -9.38 13.61
CA PRO A 153 -15.56 -10.26 14.45
C PRO A 153 -16.04 -9.49 15.69
N THR A 154 -17.26 -9.79 16.12
CA THR A 154 -17.87 -9.17 17.28
C THR A 154 -16.96 -9.20 18.50
N ALA A 155 -17.13 -8.24 19.43
CA ALA A 155 -16.23 -7.96 20.55
C ALA A 155 -15.83 -9.17 21.42
N GLU A 156 -16.55 -10.29 21.38
CA GLU A 156 -16.21 -11.52 22.09
C GLU A 156 -14.98 -12.24 21.53
N THR A 157 -14.74 -12.18 20.21
CA THR A 157 -13.53 -12.72 19.58
C THR A 157 -12.36 -11.72 19.57
N ALA A 158 -12.64 -10.43 19.69
CA ALA A 158 -11.62 -9.38 19.75
C ALA A 158 -10.79 -9.42 21.05
N ALA A 159 -11.35 -9.93 22.15
CA ALA A 159 -10.63 -10.03 23.42
C ALA A 159 -9.44 -11.01 23.38
N ALA A 160 -9.50 -12.03 22.52
CA ALA A 160 -8.40 -12.98 22.33
C ALA A 160 -7.30 -12.47 21.38
N SER A 161 -7.62 -11.54 20.48
CA SER A 161 -6.70 -10.95 19.50
C SER A 161 -6.14 -9.58 19.91
N ALA A 162 -6.54 -9.03 21.05
CA ALA A 162 -6.24 -7.66 21.48
C ALA A 162 -4.76 -7.39 21.81
N PHE A 163 -3.88 -8.38 21.73
CA PHE A 163 -2.46 -8.24 22.05
C PHE A 163 -1.56 -7.99 20.82
N GLU A 164 -2.07 -8.09 19.60
CA GLU A 164 -1.34 -7.60 18.42
C GLU A 164 -1.59 -6.10 18.22
N ALA A 165 -0.50 -5.34 18.24
CA ALA A 165 -0.52 -3.89 18.04
C ALA A 165 -1.44 -3.50 16.87
N PRO A 166 -2.26 -2.43 17.03
CA PRO A 166 -3.29 -2.06 16.08
C PRO A 166 -2.66 -1.73 14.71
N ARG A 167 -2.72 -2.70 13.78
CA ARG A 167 -2.20 -2.59 12.41
C ARG A 167 -3.27 -2.12 11.42
N GLY A 168 -4.52 -2.01 11.87
CA GLY A 168 -5.67 -1.66 11.06
C GLY A 168 -5.72 -0.19 10.67
N ALA A 169 -6.58 0.16 9.69
CA ALA A 169 -6.75 1.50 9.17
C ALA A 169 -7.16 2.50 10.27
N PHE A 170 -7.98 2.09 11.25
CA PHE A 170 -8.37 2.94 12.38
C PHE A 170 -7.17 3.39 13.22
N ALA A 171 -6.29 2.46 13.57
CA ALA A 171 -5.08 2.79 14.31
C ALA A 171 -4.12 3.69 13.52
N GLN A 172 -4.02 3.46 12.22
CA GLN A 172 -3.24 4.29 11.32
C GLN A 172 -3.83 5.69 11.18
N LEU A 173 -5.17 5.82 11.20
CA LEU A 173 -5.89 7.09 11.24
C LEU A 173 -5.56 7.88 12.51
N VAL A 174 -5.71 7.26 13.68
CA VAL A 174 -5.42 7.89 14.98
C VAL A 174 -3.96 8.32 15.06
N ALA A 175 -3.02 7.47 14.66
CA ALA A 175 -1.60 7.80 14.63
C ALA A 175 -1.29 8.97 13.66
N GLY A 176 -1.95 9.02 12.51
CA GLY A 176 -1.80 10.10 11.53
C GLY A 176 -2.32 11.44 12.05
N LEU A 177 -3.48 11.43 12.69
CA LEU A 177 -4.07 12.63 13.28
C LEU A 177 -3.25 13.15 14.46
N ALA A 178 -2.76 12.27 15.34
CA ALA A 178 -1.92 12.63 16.46
C ALA A 178 -0.58 13.27 16.00
N HIS A 179 -0.03 12.80 14.88
CA HIS A 179 1.19 13.39 14.31
C HIS A 179 0.93 14.78 13.73
N SER A 180 -0.20 14.98 13.05
CA SER A 180 -0.58 16.26 12.45
C SER A 180 -0.93 17.33 13.49
N ALA A 181 -1.34 16.92 14.69
CA ALA A 181 -1.70 17.82 15.79
C ALA A 181 -0.48 18.32 16.60
N ARG A 182 0.73 17.78 16.35
CA ARG A 182 1.93 18.30 17.03
C ARG A 182 2.26 19.69 16.51
N PRO A 183 2.34 20.71 17.41
CA PRO A 183 2.75 22.04 17.01
C PRO A 183 4.18 21.95 16.45
N GLN A 184 4.36 22.46 15.25
CA GLN A 184 5.70 22.63 14.68
C GLN A 184 6.47 23.57 15.61
N PRO A 185 7.71 23.21 16.04
CA PRO A 185 8.54 24.15 16.75
C PRO A 185 8.76 25.35 15.83
N LYS A 186 8.23 26.51 16.24
CA LYS A 186 8.56 27.78 15.59
C LYS A 186 10.07 27.92 15.69
N LEU A 187 10.77 27.83 14.57
CA LEU A 187 12.14 28.28 14.47
C LEU A 187 12.09 29.79 14.83
N LEU A 188 12.51 30.12 16.04
CA LEU A 188 12.78 31.48 16.44
C LEU A 188 14.04 31.90 15.65
N GLU A 189 13.80 32.70 14.58
CA GLU A 189 14.84 33.53 13.98
C GLU A 189 15.19 34.70 14.90
#